data_c98a5531919a401a7612bd8d65a863eb
#
_entry.id   c98a5531919a401a7612bd8d65a863eb
#
_cell.length_a   1.000
_cell.length_b   1.000
_cell.length_c   1.000
_cell.angle_alpha   90.00
_cell.angle_beta   90.00
_cell.angle_gamma   90.00
#
_symmetry.space_group_name_H-M   'P 1'
#
loop_
_entity.id
_entity.type
_entity.pdbx_description
1 polymer ?
#
loop_
_entity_poly.entity_id
_entity_poly.type
_entity_poly.pdbx_seq_one_letter_code
_entity_poly.pdbx_strand_id
1 'polypeptide(L)'
;MKQSKMLIPTLREMPSDAQVISHALMLRAGYVRQISAGVYSYLPLANRVIEKAKKIMREEFEKIGAVEMLAPALLSADLWRESGRYDTYGEDLYKLKNREGSDFILGPTHEETFTAIVRDSVKSYKQLPLNLYQIQAKYRDEKRPRNGLLRTREFIMKDGYSFHANYDSLDVTYDEYKTVYENIFTRSEVDFKGIIGDGGAMGGKDSQEFMAITPDRTDLTRWVVLDKSVTSFDEIPTDVQEAIKEELTSWLVSGEDTVVYSSESGYAANLEMATNEYKPSNRVVAEDELTRVETPDCKSIDEVAAFLHMDESQTIKTLVYIA
;
A
#
# COMPACT_ATOMS: atom_id res chain seq x y z
N MET A 1 10.02 4.54 35.64
CA MET A 1 8.94 3.54 35.83
C MET A 1 9.61 2.20 36.11
N LYS A 2 9.11 1.43 37.07
CA LYS A 2 9.69 0.12 37.41
C LYS A 2 9.09 -0.94 36.46
N GLN A 3 9.94 -1.79 35.86
CA GLN A 3 9.50 -2.88 34.97
C GLN A 3 8.49 -3.82 35.64
N SER A 4 8.67 -4.08 36.96
CA SER A 4 7.75 -4.92 37.74
C SER A 4 6.31 -4.37 37.87
N LYS A 5 6.08 -3.10 37.46
CA LYS A 5 4.75 -2.47 37.45
C LYS A 5 4.21 -2.25 36.05
N MET A 6 4.94 -2.71 35.03
CA MET A 6 4.49 -2.64 33.65
C MET A 6 3.81 -3.96 33.26
N LEU A 7 2.72 -3.87 32.53
CA LEU A 7 2.09 -5.03 31.90
C LEU A 7 2.90 -5.41 30.64
N ILE A 8 3.83 -6.36 30.81
CA ILE A 8 4.67 -6.89 29.71
C ILE A 8 4.51 -8.41 29.70
N PRO A 9 3.39 -8.93 29.21
CA PRO A 9 3.11 -10.36 29.22
C PRO A 9 3.81 -11.07 28.06
N THR A 10 5.09 -11.40 28.25
CA THR A 10 5.86 -12.16 27.25
C THR A 10 5.43 -13.64 27.18
N LEU A 11 5.54 -14.22 26.00
CA LEU A 11 5.29 -15.65 25.77
C LEU A 11 6.62 -16.40 25.60
N ARG A 12 6.66 -17.63 26.13
CA ARG A 12 7.84 -18.49 25.98
C ARG A 12 7.93 -19.05 24.56
N GLU A 13 6.78 -19.53 24.06
CA GLU A 13 6.68 -20.15 22.74
C GLU A 13 6.18 -19.13 21.71
N MET A 14 6.49 -19.41 20.45
CA MET A 14 5.91 -18.63 19.32
C MET A 14 4.44 -18.99 19.18
N PRO A 15 3.53 -18.01 19.00
CA PRO A 15 2.12 -18.29 18.73
C PRO A 15 1.96 -19.05 17.42
N SER A 16 1.24 -20.17 17.46
CA SER A 16 1.01 -21.03 16.30
C SER A 16 0.10 -20.44 15.22
N ASP A 17 -0.67 -19.42 15.57
CA ASP A 17 -1.61 -18.72 14.71
C ASP A 17 -1.00 -17.48 14.01
N ALA A 18 0.24 -17.12 14.36
CA ALA A 18 0.95 -16.01 13.75
C ALA A 18 1.69 -16.48 12.48
N GLN A 19 1.16 -16.09 11.32
CA GLN A 19 1.70 -16.50 10.03
C GLN A 19 2.99 -15.76 9.64
N VAL A 20 3.16 -14.49 10.08
CA VAL A 20 4.33 -13.68 9.77
C VAL A 20 5.17 -13.42 11.02
N ILE A 21 6.49 -13.36 10.82
CA ILE A 21 7.47 -13.26 11.92
C ILE A 21 7.26 -11.99 12.75
N SER A 22 6.93 -10.86 12.15
CA SER A 22 6.67 -9.61 12.86
C SER A 22 5.48 -9.72 13.82
N HIS A 23 4.38 -10.36 13.38
CA HIS A 23 3.22 -10.63 14.24
C HIS A 23 3.58 -11.55 15.41
N ALA A 24 4.26 -12.66 15.12
CA ALA A 24 4.70 -13.61 16.14
C ALA A 24 5.60 -12.96 17.19
N LEU A 25 6.57 -12.13 16.77
CA LEU A 25 7.46 -11.41 17.68
C LEU A 25 6.74 -10.36 18.52
N MET A 26 5.81 -9.60 17.94
CA MET A 26 5.01 -8.61 18.69
C MET A 26 4.13 -9.26 19.75
N LEU A 27 3.48 -10.38 19.44
CA LEU A 27 2.71 -11.16 20.43
C LEU A 27 3.63 -11.70 21.53
N ARG A 28 4.75 -12.35 21.13
CA ARG A 28 5.70 -12.96 22.05
C ARG A 28 6.36 -11.95 22.98
N ALA A 29 6.72 -10.78 22.49
CA ALA A 29 7.34 -9.72 23.26
C ALA A 29 6.34 -8.92 24.13
N GLY A 30 5.06 -9.23 24.06
CA GLY A 30 4.04 -8.51 24.84
C GLY A 30 3.80 -7.08 24.36
N TYR A 31 3.90 -6.85 23.05
CA TYR A 31 3.58 -5.56 22.43
C TYR A 31 2.10 -5.42 22.15
N VAL A 32 1.49 -6.48 21.62
CA VAL A 32 0.08 -6.46 21.23
C VAL A 32 -0.68 -7.67 21.76
N ARG A 33 -2.00 -7.55 21.84
CA ARG A 33 -2.93 -8.66 22.06
C ARG A 33 -4.12 -8.51 21.13
N GLN A 34 -4.44 -9.58 20.44
CA GLN A 34 -5.62 -9.66 19.61
C GLN A 34 -6.87 -9.76 20.49
N ILE A 35 -7.83 -8.89 20.28
CA ILE A 35 -9.13 -8.90 20.96
C ILE A 35 -10.17 -9.60 20.10
N SER A 36 -10.14 -9.34 18.79
CA SER A 36 -10.90 -10.07 17.78
C SER A 36 -10.16 -10.01 16.46
N ALA A 37 -10.66 -10.69 15.44
CA ALA A 37 -10.01 -10.71 14.13
C ALA A 37 -9.81 -9.29 13.58
N GLY A 38 -8.55 -8.88 13.37
CA GLY A 38 -8.18 -7.55 12.89
C GLY A 38 -8.33 -6.42 13.92
N VAL A 39 -8.56 -6.73 15.20
CA VAL A 39 -8.65 -5.74 16.28
C VAL A 39 -7.67 -6.07 17.38
N TYR A 40 -6.76 -5.14 17.67
CA TYR A 40 -5.64 -5.33 18.59
C TYR A 40 -5.58 -4.28 19.69
N SER A 41 -5.23 -4.73 20.88
CA SER A 41 -4.80 -3.83 21.96
C SER A 41 -3.29 -3.61 21.87
N TYR A 42 -2.89 -2.35 21.84
CA TYR A 42 -1.48 -1.95 21.98
C TYR A 42 -1.10 -1.90 23.46
N LEU A 43 -0.22 -2.79 23.88
CA LEU A 43 0.23 -2.86 25.27
C LEU A 43 1.27 -1.74 25.57
N PRO A 44 1.68 -1.54 26.83
CA PRO A 44 2.50 -0.39 27.21
C PRO A 44 3.77 -0.17 26.38
N LEU A 45 4.44 -1.24 25.94
CA LEU A 45 5.64 -1.11 25.11
C LEU A 45 5.29 -0.67 23.69
N ALA A 46 4.28 -1.27 23.07
CA ALA A 46 3.83 -0.87 21.72
C ALA A 46 3.32 0.58 21.71
N ASN A 47 2.53 0.97 22.72
CA ASN A 47 2.05 2.35 22.81
C ASN A 47 3.20 3.36 22.87
N ARG A 48 4.30 3.03 23.54
CA ARG A 48 5.50 3.90 23.57
C ARG A 48 6.18 4.00 22.20
N VAL A 49 6.19 2.93 21.42
CA VAL A 49 6.70 2.95 20.04
C VAL A 49 5.81 3.81 19.16
N ILE A 50 4.48 3.63 19.26
CA ILE A 50 3.50 4.45 18.52
C ILE A 50 3.69 5.93 18.84
N GLU A 51 3.83 6.31 20.12
CA GLU A 51 4.06 7.72 20.49
C GLU A 51 5.39 8.28 19.97
N LYS A 52 6.45 7.47 19.86
CA LYS A 52 7.70 7.88 19.18
C LYS A 52 7.48 8.12 17.70
N ALA A 53 6.78 7.21 17.00
CA ALA A 53 6.45 7.37 15.59
C ALA A 53 5.60 8.63 15.35
N LYS A 54 4.56 8.84 16.15
CA LYS A 54 3.74 10.05 16.11
C LYS A 54 4.57 11.32 16.32
N LYS A 55 5.54 11.29 17.25
CA LYS A 55 6.43 12.43 17.48
C LYS A 55 7.28 12.75 16.25
N ILE A 56 7.85 11.75 15.60
CA ILE A 56 8.61 11.93 14.36
C ILE A 56 7.71 12.56 13.28
N MET A 57 6.49 12.05 13.09
CA MET A 57 5.53 12.58 12.14
C MET A 57 5.22 14.05 12.42
N ARG A 58 4.90 14.43 13.67
CA ARG A 58 4.60 15.81 14.05
C ARG A 58 5.76 16.75 13.73
N GLU A 59 6.97 16.36 14.10
CA GLU A 59 8.18 17.16 13.87
C GLU A 59 8.45 17.39 12.37
N GLU A 60 8.19 16.41 11.52
CA GLU A 60 8.38 16.57 10.06
C GLU A 60 7.27 17.39 9.43
N PHE A 61 6.01 17.19 9.81
CA PHE A 61 4.87 17.98 9.30
C PHE A 61 4.90 19.44 9.76
N GLU A 62 5.42 19.71 10.96
CA GLU A 62 5.61 21.07 11.46
C GLU A 62 6.59 21.87 10.60
N LYS A 63 7.63 21.24 10.02
CA LYS A 63 8.62 21.91 9.16
C LYS A 63 8.00 22.52 7.90
N ILE A 64 6.94 21.93 7.38
CA ILE A 64 6.20 22.42 6.21
C ILE A 64 4.97 23.25 6.58
N GLY A 65 4.85 23.67 7.86
CA GLY A 65 3.73 24.49 8.32
C GLY A 65 2.39 23.77 8.39
N ALA A 66 2.35 22.45 8.36
CA ALA A 66 1.13 21.70 8.53
C ALA A 66 0.62 21.76 9.98
N VAL A 67 -0.70 21.90 10.14
CA VAL A 67 -1.35 22.08 11.45
C VAL A 67 -2.15 20.85 11.83
N GLU A 68 -1.87 20.30 13.02
CA GLU A 68 -2.59 19.17 13.56
C GLU A 68 -3.97 19.60 14.09
N MET A 69 -5.00 18.85 13.73
CA MET A 69 -6.34 18.93 14.34
C MET A 69 -6.86 17.51 14.59
N LEU A 70 -7.99 17.38 15.24
CA LEU A 70 -8.62 16.09 15.50
C LEU A 70 -10.10 16.16 15.13
N ALA A 71 -10.48 15.40 14.10
CA ALA A 71 -11.86 15.22 13.66
C ALA A 71 -12.52 14.05 14.41
N PRO A 72 -13.88 13.95 14.47
CA PRO A 72 -14.57 12.80 15.03
C PRO A 72 -14.28 11.51 14.25
N ALA A 73 -14.17 10.38 14.95
CA ALA A 73 -14.12 9.05 14.30
C ALA A 73 -15.51 8.56 13.88
N LEU A 74 -16.55 8.98 14.61
CA LEU A 74 -17.95 8.71 14.27
C LEU A 74 -18.47 9.86 13.39
N LEU A 75 -18.78 9.56 12.14
CA LEU A 75 -19.12 10.53 11.12
C LEU A 75 -20.59 10.43 10.71
N SER A 76 -21.20 11.58 10.36
CA SER A 76 -22.51 11.58 9.73
C SER A 76 -22.44 10.97 8.33
N ALA A 77 -23.37 10.09 8.01
CA ALA A 77 -23.50 9.55 6.67
C ALA A 77 -23.87 10.61 5.62
N ASP A 78 -24.41 11.76 6.04
CA ASP A 78 -24.86 12.80 5.10
C ASP A 78 -23.72 13.43 4.32
N LEU A 79 -22.55 13.68 4.95
CA LEU A 79 -21.37 14.17 4.25
C LEU A 79 -20.87 13.15 3.20
N TRP A 80 -20.96 11.89 3.53
CA TRP A 80 -20.55 10.79 2.62
C TRP A 80 -21.55 10.57 1.50
N ARG A 81 -22.84 10.88 1.72
CA ARG A 81 -23.85 10.92 0.66
C ARG A 81 -23.64 12.13 -0.25
N GLU A 82 -23.26 13.28 0.31
CA GLU A 82 -22.93 14.48 -0.48
C GLU A 82 -21.80 14.22 -1.47
N SER A 83 -20.76 13.49 -1.06
CA SER A 83 -19.64 13.10 -1.94
C SER A 83 -19.96 11.91 -2.85
N GLY A 84 -21.06 11.20 -2.61
CA GLY A 84 -21.42 9.95 -3.30
C GLY A 84 -20.67 8.71 -2.78
N ARG A 85 -19.71 8.87 -1.88
CA ARG A 85 -18.86 7.77 -1.40
C ARG A 85 -19.57 6.83 -0.41
N TYR A 86 -20.69 7.23 0.17
CA TYR A 86 -21.46 6.33 1.03
C TYR A 86 -21.87 5.02 0.35
N ASP A 87 -22.15 5.07 -0.95
CA ASP A 87 -22.53 3.91 -1.74
C ASP A 87 -21.37 3.30 -2.54
N THR A 88 -20.43 4.14 -3.00
CA THR A 88 -19.34 3.70 -3.88
C THR A 88 -18.10 3.21 -3.15
N TYR A 89 -17.94 3.51 -1.84
CA TYR A 89 -16.77 3.05 -1.06
C TYR A 89 -16.74 1.52 -0.89
N GLY A 90 -17.90 0.87 -0.98
CA GLY A 90 -17.99 -0.58 -0.93
C GLY A 90 -18.25 -1.16 0.47
N GLU A 91 -17.95 -2.46 0.59
CA GLU A 91 -18.23 -3.25 1.79
C GLU A 91 -17.33 -2.92 2.98
N ASP A 92 -16.18 -2.31 2.75
CA ASP A 92 -15.23 -1.93 3.80
C ASP A 92 -15.69 -0.75 4.67
N LEU A 93 -16.81 -0.13 4.33
CA LEU A 93 -17.39 0.96 5.10
C LEU A 93 -18.26 0.46 6.24
N TYR A 94 -17.83 0.66 7.49
CA TYR A 94 -18.69 0.41 8.66
C TYR A 94 -19.87 1.38 8.71
N LYS A 95 -21.08 0.88 8.45
CA LYS A 95 -22.34 1.63 8.50
C LYS A 95 -23.09 1.33 9.80
N LEU A 96 -23.53 2.37 10.48
CA LEU A 96 -24.17 2.30 11.81
C LEU A 96 -25.48 3.07 11.83
N LYS A 97 -26.34 2.74 12.76
CA LYS A 97 -27.54 3.54 13.07
C LYS A 97 -27.52 3.96 14.54
N ASN A 98 -27.88 5.22 14.80
CA ASN A 98 -28.14 5.66 16.16
C ASN A 98 -29.51 5.18 16.65
N ARG A 99 -29.85 5.48 17.88
CA ARG A 99 -31.15 5.07 18.50
C ARG A 99 -32.36 5.67 17.79
N GLU A 100 -32.21 6.79 17.11
CA GLU A 100 -33.25 7.51 16.38
C GLU A 100 -33.34 7.05 14.90
N GLY A 101 -32.51 6.10 14.51
CA GLY A 101 -32.48 5.55 13.14
C GLY A 101 -31.64 6.35 12.15
N SER A 102 -30.95 7.42 12.58
CA SER A 102 -30.03 8.18 11.71
C SER A 102 -28.79 7.38 11.38
N ASP A 103 -28.32 7.51 10.14
CA ASP A 103 -27.16 6.78 9.66
C ASP A 103 -25.86 7.49 10.03
N PHE A 104 -24.91 6.71 10.51
CA PHE A 104 -23.53 7.07 10.81
C PHE A 104 -22.56 6.09 10.17
N ILE A 105 -21.31 6.47 10.11
CA ILE A 105 -20.20 5.59 9.72
C ILE A 105 -19.06 5.70 10.72
N LEU A 106 -18.23 4.67 10.82
CA LEU A 106 -16.89 4.80 11.38
C LEU A 106 -15.92 5.23 10.28
N GLY A 107 -15.21 6.31 10.49
CA GLY A 107 -14.38 6.94 9.46
C GLY A 107 -13.23 6.07 8.98
N PRO A 108 -13.25 5.60 7.71
CA PRO A 108 -12.08 4.94 7.09
C PRO A 108 -11.06 5.97 6.59
N THR A 109 -11.49 7.21 6.39
CA THR A 109 -10.76 8.40 5.95
C THR A 109 -11.62 9.63 6.22
N HIS A 110 -11.12 10.87 6.03
CA HIS A 110 -11.80 12.08 6.49
C HIS A 110 -11.81 13.23 5.46
N GLU A 111 -11.70 12.96 4.18
CA GLU A 111 -11.76 13.99 3.12
C GLU A 111 -13.01 14.86 3.26
N GLU A 112 -14.17 14.23 3.41
CA GLU A 112 -15.46 14.92 3.52
C GLU A 112 -15.50 15.84 4.74
N THR A 113 -15.01 15.35 5.89
CA THR A 113 -15.04 16.10 7.14
C THR A 113 -14.13 17.33 7.09
N PHE A 114 -12.89 17.17 6.62
CA PHE A 114 -11.95 18.28 6.48
C PHE A 114 -12.43 19.29 5.45
N THR A 115 -12.95 18.82 4.32
CA THR A 115 -13.52 19.69 3.26
C THR A 115 -14.70 20.47 3.78
N ALA A 116 -15.61 19.87 4.54
CA ALA A 116 -16.75 20.56 5.13
C ALA A 116 -16.31 21.66 6.10
N ILE A 117 -15.35 21.35 6.99
CA ILE A 117 -14.81 22.33 7.95
C ILE A 117 -14.15 23.51 7.22
N VAL A 118 -13.33 23.25 6.20
CA VAL A 118 -12.65 24.28 5.42
C VAL A 118 -13.65 25.10 4.61
N ARG A 119 -14.61 24.47 3.94
CA ARG A 119 -15.71 25.13 3.22
C ARG A 119 -16.45 26.12 4.09
N ASP A 120 -16.74 25.75 5.32
CA ASP A 120 -17.51 26.59 6.23
C ASP A 120 -16.66 27.70 6.88
N SER A 121 -15.35 27.51 7.00
CA SER A 121 -14.43 28.40 7.71
C SER A 121 -13.70 29.39 6.79
N VAL A 122 -13.31 28.96 5.59
CA VAL A 122 -12.55 29.78 4.63
C VAL A 122 -13.49 30.72 3.87
N LYS A 123 -13.25 32.02 4.01
CA LYS A 123 -14.08 33.06 3.37
C LYS A 123 -13.33 33.84 2.26
N SER A 124 -12.05 33.57 2.10
CA SER A 124 -11.22 34.21 1.08
C SER A 124 -10.09 33.31 0.61
N TYR A 125 -9.77 33.34 -0.68
CA TYR A 125 -8.61 32.64 -1.24
C TYR A 125 -7.28 33.07 -0.61
N LYS A 126 -7.23 34.24 0.02
CA LYS A 126 -6.05 34.75 0.76
C LYS A 126 -5.75 33.93 2.02
N GLN A 127 -6.68 33.07 2.47
CA GLN A 127 -6.49 32.14 3.58
C GLN A 127 -5.87 30.81 3.12
N LEU A 128 -5.66 30.64 1.81
CA LEU A 128 -5.02 29.47 1.20
C LEU A 128 -3.54 29.78 0.86
N PRO A 129 -2.66 28.79 0.84
CA PRO A 129 -2.93 27.37 1.09
C PRO A 129 -3.17 27.06 2.57
N LEU A 130 -3.96 26.03 2.83
CA LEU A 130 -4.08 25.43 4.16
C LEU A 130 -3.56 23.98 4.11
N ASN A 131 -2.80 23.59 5.11
CA ASN A 131 -2.25 22.26 5.24
C ASN A 131 -2.63 21.72 6.62
N LEU A 132 -3.60 20.81 6.66
CA LEU A 132 -4.19 20.26 7.88
C LEU A 132 -3.95 18.77 7.94
N TYR A 133 -3.71 18.23 9.14
CA TYR A 133 -3.58 16.79 9.32
C TYR A 133 -4.12 16.34 10.68
N GLN A 134 -4.28 15.03 10.82
CA GLN A 134 -4.59 14.39 12.09
C GLN A 134 -3.84 13.07 12.25
N ILE A 135 -3.74 12.59 13.49
CA ILE A 135 -3.29 11.22 13.79
C ILE A 135 -4.38 10.57 14.64
N GLN A 136 -5.14 9.67 14.03
CA GLN A 136 -6.35 9.13 14.63
C GLN A 136 -6.61 7.69 14.22
N ALA A 137 -7.43 6.98 15.01
CA ALA A 137 -7.97 5.68 14.65
C ALA A 137 -8.85 5.77 13.40
N LYS A 138 -8.71 4.79 12.53
CA LYS A 138 -9.51 4.56 11.32
C LYS A 138 -10.11 3.17 11.38
N TYR A 139 -11.19 2.99 10.64
CA TYR A 139 -11.99 1.76 10.66
C TYR A 139 -12.29 1.33 9.23
N ARG A 140 -11.96 0.08 8.92
CA ARG A 140 -12.32 -0.57 7.65
C ARG A 140 -12.85 -1.96 7.94
N ASP A 141 -14.01 -2.33 7.41
CA ASP A 141 -14.60 -3.66 7.59
C ASP A 141 -13.89 -4.69 6.72
N GLU A 142 -12.60 -4.83 6.98
CA GLU A 142 -11.73 -5.74 6.25
C GLU A 142 -12.25 -7.17 6.34
N LYS A 143 -12.58 -7.74 5.19
CA LYS A 143 -13.16 -9.09 5.10
C LYS A 143 -12.22 -10.17 5.61
N ARG A 144 -10.92 -10.02 5.35
CA ARG A 144 -9.87 -10.98 5.72
C ARG A 144 -8.67 -10.29 6.34
N PRO A 145 -8.79 -9.84 7.62
CA PRO A 145 -7.63 -9.30 8.32
C PRO A 145 -6.54 -10.36 8.42
N ARG A 146 -5.30 -9.97 8.13
CA ARG A 146 -4.16 -10.89 8.06
C ARG A 146 -2.84 -10.17 8.37
N ASN A 147 -1.78 -10.94 8.50
CA ASN A 147 -0.41 -10.44 8.71
C ASN A 147 -0.28 -9.54 9.95
N GLY A 148 -0.99 -9.87 11.04
CA GLY A 148 -0.94 -9.12 12.30
C GLY A 148 -1.45 -7.70 12.16
N LEU A 149 -0.56 -6.70 12.34
CA LEU A 149 -0.92 -5.29 12.28
C LEU A 149 -0.90 -4.70 10.86
N LEU A 150 -0.50 -5.46 9.83
CA LEU A 150 -0.42 -4.94 8.46
C LEU A 150 -1.81 -4.73 7.84
N ARG A 151 -2.77 -5.62 8.15
CA ARG A 151 -4.13 -5.52 7.62
C ARG A 151 -5.17 -5.76 8.71
N THR A 152 -5.68 -4.68 9.26
CA THR A 152 -6.55 -4.67 10.44
C THR A 152 -7.86 -3.93 10.17
N ARG A 153 -8.84 -4.12 11.04
CA ARG A 153 -10.15 -3.43 11.00
C ARG A 153 -10.13 -2.09 11.71
N GLU A 154 -9.27 -1.95 12.71
CA GLU A 154 -9.01 -0.71 13.44
C GLU A 154 -7.50 -0.47 13.46
N PHE A 155 -7.07 0.73 13.06
CA PHE A 155 -5.67 1.11 13.01
C PHE A 155 -5.50 2.61 13.19
N ILE A 156 -4.30 3.05 13.52
CA ILE A 156 -3.97 4.47 13.64
C ILE A 156 -3.37 4.95 12.33
N MET A 157 -3.91 6.01 11.77
CA MET A 157 -3.45 6.64 10.55
C MET A 157 -3.07 8.11 10.82
N LYS A 158 -1.99 8.56 10.21
CA LYS A 158 -1.78 9.98 9.94
C LYS A 158 -2.38 10.26 8.57
N ASP A 159 -3.40 11.07 8.52
CA ASP A 159 -4.00 11.58 7.29
C ASP A 159 -3.89 13.10 7.23
N GLY A 160 -3.54 13.62 6.06
CA GLY A 160 -3.33 15.05 5.83
C GLY A 160 -4.05 15.52 4.57
N TYR A 161 -4.54 16.74 4.63
CA TYR A 161 -5.40 17.35 3.64
C TYR A 161 -4.93 18.78 3.38
N SER A 162 -4.56 19.06 2.15
CA SER A 162 -4.15 20.42 1.76
C SER A 162 -5.17 21.05 0.81
N PHE A 163 -5.34 22.36 0.95
CA PHE A 163 -6.33 23.14 0.21
C PHE A 163 -5.65 24.31 -0.46
N HIS A 164 -5.86 24.47 -1.75
CA HIS A 164 -5.13 25.38 -2.62
C HIS A 164 -6.05 26.20 -3.52
N ALA A 165 -5.58 27.38 -3.96
CA ALA A 165 -6.29 28.20 -4.92
C ALA A 165 -5.95 27.83 -6.38
N ASN A 166 -4.84 27.15 -6.64
CA ASN A 166 -4.37 26.73 -7.96
C ASN A 166 -3.47 25.49 -7.85
N TYR A 167 -3.21 24.86 -8.99
CA TYR A 167 -2.40 23.66 -9.08
C TYR A 167 -0.91 23.90 -8.76
N ASP A 168 -0.33 25.03 -9.16
CA ASP A 168 1.08 25.33 -8.88
C ASP A 168 1.37 25.30 -7.37
N SER A 169 0.44 25.84 -6.56
CA SER A 169 0.54 25.78 -5.11
C SER A 169 0.34 24.35 -4.56
N LEU A 170 -0.51 23.53 -5.20
CA LEU A 170 -0.71 22.14 -4.83
C LEU A 170 0.56 21.33 -5.10
N ASP A 171 1.18 21.50 -6.27
CA ASP A 171 2.39 20.76 -6.67
C ASP A 171 3.54 21.02 -5.70
N VAL A 172 3.73 22.27 -5.27
CA VAL A 172 4.73 22.60 -4.23
C VAL A 172 4.47 21.81 -2.95
N THR A 173 3.23 21.79 -2.46
CA THR A 173 2.91 21.05 -1.22
C THR A 173 3.01 19.54 -1.42
N TYR A 174 2.70 19.02 -2.61
CA TYR A 174 2.88 17.60 -2.93
C TYR A 174 4.36 17.19 -2.82
N ASP A 175 5.28 17.97 -3.36
CA ASP A 175 6.72 17.73 -3.26
C ASP A 175 7.24 17.87 -1.81
N GLU A 176 6.70 18.82 -1.04
CA GLU A 176 6.97 18.93 0.40
C GLU A 176 6.53 17.67 1.15
N TYR A 177 5.33 17.13 0.88
CA TYR A 177 4.84 15.90 1.48
C TYR A 177 5.73 14.70 1.14
N LYS A 178 6.18 14.59 -0.11
CA LYS A 178 7.13 13.57 -0.51
C LYS A 178 8.38 13.61 0.36
N THR A 179 8.99 14.77 0.49
CA THR A 179 10.19 14.97 1.32
C THR A 179 9.93 14.65 2.80
N VAL A 180 8.76 15.04 3.32
CA VAL A 180 8.34 14.74 4.69
C VAL A 180 8.23 13.24 4.92
N TYR A 181 7.61 12.49 4.00
CA TYR A 181 7.50 11.04 4.13
C TYR A 181 8.87 10.35 4.05
N GLU A 182 9.74 10.75 3.12
CA GLU A 182 11.11 10.24 3.04
C GLU A 182 11.86 10.44 4.36
N ASN A 183 11.74 11.61 4.98
CA ASN A 183 12.34 11.90 6.28
C ASN A 183 11.73 11.07 7.40
N ILE A 184 10.41 10.89 7.44
CA ILE A 184 9.73 10.07 8.45
C ILE A 184 10.22 8.64 8.40
N PHE A 185 10.27 8.02 7.22
CA PHE A 185 10.72 6.64 7.07
C PHE A 185 12.21 6.50 7.41
N THR A 186 13.06 7.42 6.93
CA THR A 186 14.49 7.45 7.27
C THR A 186 14.71 7.58 8.78
N ARG A 187 14.02 8.51 9.45
CA ARG A 187 14.11 8.71 10.91
C ARG A 187 13.53 7.54 11.71
N SER A 188 12.64 6.79 11.10
CA SER A 188 12.06 5.57 11.69
C SER A 188 12.92 4.32 11.41
N GLU A 189 14.06 4.48 10.74
CA GLU A 189 14.96 3.40 10.36
C GLU A 189 14.27 2.31 9.51
N VAL A 190 13.31 2.72 8.68
CA VAL A 190 12.61 1.85 7.74
C VAL A 190 13.28 1.97 6.38
N ASP A 191 13.72 0.85 5.84
CA ASP A 191 14.16 0.79 4.44
C ASP A 191 12.93 0.86 3.53
N PHE A 192 12.95 1.74 2.52
CA PHE A 192 11.77 2.02 1.69
C PHE A 192 12.14 2.42 0.27
N LYS A 193 11.13 2.32 -0.62
CA LYS A 193 11.16 2.91 -1.96
C LYS A 193 9.88 3.71 -2.19
N GLY A 194 10.05 4.94 -2.72
CA GLY A 194 8.94 5.68 -3.31
C GLY A 194 8.62 5.09 -4.68
N ILE A 195 7.37 4.73 -4.92
CA ILE A 195 6.90 4.14 -6.17
C ILE A 195 5.70 4.89 -6.72
N ILE A 196 5.47 4.78 -8.01
CA ILE A 196 4.23 5.24 -8.64
C ILE A 196 3.14 4.23 -8.30
N GLY A 197 2.07 4.72 -7.67
CA GLY A 197 0.92 3.93 -7.28
C GLY A 197 -0.32 4.21 -8.12
N ASP A 198 -1.33 3.36 -8.01
CA ASP A 198 -2.65 3.61 -8.55
C ASP A 198 -3.45 4.49 -7.57
N GLY A 199 -4.16 5.49 -8.08
CA GLY A 199 -5.05 6.33 -7.29
C GLY A 199 -6.28 5.59 -6.72
N GLY A 200 -6.60 4.42 -7.26
CA GLY A 200 -7.69 3.55 -6.81
C GLY A 200 -9.03 4.28 -6.69
N ALA A 201 -9.81 3.90 -5.69
CA ALA A 201 -11.10 4.51 -5.38
C ALA A 201 -11.00 5.97 -4.88
N MET A 202 -9.81 6.43 -4.52
CA MET A 202 -9.56 7.83 -4.10
C MET A 202 -9.50 8.77 -5.29
N GLY A 203 -9.15 8.27 -6.48
CA GLY A 203 -8.95 9.05 -7.70
C GLY A 203 -7.68 9.90 -7.64
N GLY A 204 -7.45 10.68 -8.70
CA GLY A 204 -6.26 11.52 -8.82
C GLY A 204 -5.44 11.11 -10.04
N LYS A 205 -4.60 12.05 -10.54
CA LYS A 205 -3.73 11.78 -11.69
C LYS A 205 -2.36 11.28 -11.27
N ASP A 206 -1.90 11.74 -10.13
CA ASP A 206 -0.57 11.44 -9.61
C ASP A 206 -0.75 10.78 -8.24
N SER A 207 -0.38 9.52 -8.15
CA SER A 207 -0.38 8.76 -6.90
C SER A 207 1.02 8.23 -6.66
N GLN A 208 1.48 8.33 -5.42
CA GLN A 208 2.77 7.83 -4.99
C GLN A 208 2.63 7.05 -3.70
N GLU A 209 3.28 5.90 -3.64
CA GLU A 209 3.33 5.06 -2.45
C GLU A 209 4.76 4.93 -1.95
N PHE A 210 4.91 4.76 -0.64
CA PHE A 210 6.19 4.48 0.00
C PHE A 210 6.15 3.06 0.55
N MET A 211 6.80 2.15 -0.16
CA MET A 211 6.79 0.73 0.17
C MET A 211 7.98 0.39 1.07
N ALA A 212 7.69 -0.13 2.26
CA ALA A 212 8.72 -0.66 3.15
C ALA A 212 9.30 -1.96 2.55
N ILE A 213 10.62 -2.01 2.47
CA ILE A 213 11.34 -3.20 1.99
C ILE A 213 11.57 -4.11 3.19
N THR A 214 11.06 -5.34 3.11
CA THR A 214 11.31 -6.34 4.16
C THR A 214 12.64 -7.04 3.93
N PRO A 215 13.40 -7.40 4.99
CA PRO A 215 14.69 -8.10 4.88
C PRO A 215 14.62 -9.37 4.02
N ASP A 216 13.50 -10.08 4.08
CA ASP A 216 13.27 -11.30 3.32
C ASP A 216 13.32 -11.10 1.79
N ARG A 217 13.01 -9.89 1.30
CA ARG A 217 13.10 -9.55 -0.12
C ARG A 217 14.51 -9.13 -0.57
N THR A 218 15.34 -8.64 0.31
CA THR A 218 16.73 -8.27 -0.03
C THR A 218 17.61 -9.48 -0.26
N ASP A 219 17.31 -10.62 0.34
CA ASP A 219 18.08 -11.83 0.17
C ASP A 219 17.82 -12.52 -1.19
N LEU A 220 16.62 -12.43 -1.76
CA LEU A 220 16.37 -12.93 -3.14
C LEU A 220 17.10 -12.14 -4.21
N THR A 221 17.19 -10.85 -4.09
CA THR A 221 18.00 -10.03 -5.02
C THR A 221 19.49 -10.38 -4.94
N ARG A 222 19.97 -10.84 -3.80
CA ARG A 222 21.33 -11.37 -3.65
C ARG A 222 21.55 -12.68 -4.41
N TRP A 223 20.58 -13.59 -4.42
CA TRP A 223 20.72 -14.89 -5.08
C TRP A 223 20.64 -14.79 -6.60
N VAL A 224 19.78 -13.93 -7.14
CA VAL A 224 19.63 -13.73 -8.59
C VAL A 224 20.81 -12.95 -9.23
N VAL A 225 21.59 -12.21 -8.44
CA VAL A 225 22.70 -11.38 -8.95
C VAL A 225 24.07 -12.10 -8.89
N LEU A 226 24.18 -13.31 -8.33
CA LEU A 226 25.47 -13.92 -8.03
C LEU A 226 26.21 -14.49 -9.23
N ASP A 227 25.60 -14.70 -10.38
CA ASP A 227 26.30 -15.09 -11.61
C ASP A 227 25.65 -14.49 -12.87
N LYS A 228 26.33 -13.54 -13.50
CA LYS A 228 25.91 -12.93 -14.77
C LYS A 228 25.94 -13.91 -15.95
N SER A 229 26.42 -15.14 -15.76
CA SER A 229 26.47 -16.18 -16.78
C SER A 229 25.21 -17.03 -16.85
N VAL A 230 24.35 -16.97 -15.80
CA VAL A 230 23.06 -17.68 -15.78
C VAL A 230 22.04 -16.84 -16.54
N THR A 231 21.57 -17.34 -17.66
CA THR A 231 20.61 -16.64 -18.55
C THR A 231 19.20 -17.21 -18.45
N SER A 232 19.04 -18.39 -17.83
CA SER A 232 17.73 -19.00 -17.59
C SER A 232 17.66 -19.71 -16.23
N PHE A 233 16.44 -19.89 -15.70
CA PHE A 233 16.21 -20.58 -14.44
C PHE A 233 16.66 -22.06 -14.49
N ASP A 234 16.58 -22.68 -15.66
CA ASP A 234 16.92 -24.08 -15.86
C ASP A 234 18.44 -24.35 -15.81
N GLU A 235 19.27 -23.32 -15.91
CA GLU A 235 20.74 -23.39 -15.78
C GLU A 235 21.19 -23.42 -14.29
N ILE A 236 20.26 -23.17 -13.36
CA ILE A 236 20.54 -23.22 -11.93
C ILE A 236 20.52 -24.66 -11.46
N PRO A 237 21.45 -25.10 -10.58
CA PRO A 237 21.39 -26.45 -10.00
C PRO A 237 20.04 -26.77 -9.35
N THR A 238 19.53 -27.98 -9.53
CA THR A 238 18.15 -28.37 -9.15
C THR A 238 17.86 -28.18 -7.66
N ASP A 239 18.84 -28.45 -6.80
CA ASP A 239 18.74 -28.23 -5.35
C ASP A 239 18.56 -26.73 -5.00
N VAL A 240 19.21 -25.85 -5.75
CA VAL A 240 19.06 -24.38 -5.61
C VAL A 240 17.71 -23.93 -6.18
N GLN A 241 17.26 -24.51 -7.30
CA GLN A 241 15.92 -24.23 -7.83
C GLN A 241 14.81 -24.62 -6.85
N GLU A 242 14.93 -25.79 -6.19
CA GLU A 242 13.96 -26.22 -5.19
C GLU A 242 13.96 -25.32 -3.97
N ALA A 243 15.13 -24.92 -3.47
CA ALA A 243 15.26 -23.96 -2.37
C ALA A 243 14.66 -22.60 -2.74
N ILE A 244 14.91 -22.11 -3.96
CA ILE A 244 14.31 -20.86 -4.46
C ILE A 244 12.78 -20.98 -4.57
N LYS A 245 12.26 -22.12 -5.04
CA LYS A 245 10.81 -22.33 -5.15
C LYS A 245 10.14 -22.41 -3.77
N GLU A 246 10.76 -23.09 -2.82
CA GLU A 246 10.25 -23.23 -1.45
C GLU A 246 10.25 -21.86 -0.73
N GLU A 247 11.30 -21.10 -0.88
CA GLU A 247 11.44 -19.75 -0.35
C GLU A 247 10.48 -18.77 -1.04
N LEU A 248 10.38 -18.77 -2.37
CA LEU A 248 9.39 -17.98 -3.12
C LEU A 248 7.95 -18.30 -2.67
N THR A 249 7.62 -19.53 -2.37
CA THR A 249 6.29 -19.93 -1.90
C THR A 249 6.02 -19.38 -0.49
N SER A 250 7.02 -19.37 0.39
CA SER A 250 6.91 -18.77 1.72
C SER A 250 6.83 -17.23 1.67
N TRP A 251 7.40 -16.61 0.65
CA TRP A 251 7.49 -15.17 0.46
C TRP A 251 6.25 -14.53 -0.15
N LEU A 252 5.58 -15.25 -1.07
CA LEU A 252 4.27 -14.84 -1.61
C LEU A 252 3.20 -14.71 -0.53
N VAL A 253 3.44 -15.26 0.66
CA VAL A 253 2.52 -15.20 1.80
C VAL A 253 2.73 -13.96 2.68
N SER A 254 3.90 -13.30 2.65
CA SER A 254 4.26 -12.22 3.60
C SER A 254 4.29 -10.81 3.02
N GLY A 255 4.35 -10.62 1.70
CA GLY A 255 4.32 -9.30 1.06
C GLY A 255 2.91 -8.88 0.65
N GLU A 256 2.56 -7.61 0.83
CA GLU A 256 1.27 -7.09 0.38
C GLU A 256 1.28 -6.73 -1.11
N ASP A 257 2.44 -6.36 -1.65
CA ASP A 257 2.55 -5.91 -3.04
C ASP A 257 3.91 -6.20 -3.67
N THR A 258 3.96 -6.24 -5.00
CA THR A 258 5.19 -6.44 -5.77
C THR A 258 5.65 -5.13 -6.36
N VAL A 259 6.88 -4.73 -6.01
CA VAL A 259 7.53 -3.51 -6.53
C VAL A 259 8.49 -3.88 -7.65
N VAL A 260 8.31 -3.25 -8.82
CA VAL A 260 9.23 -3.30 -9.94
C VAL A 260 10.08 -2.03 -9.93
N TYR A 261 11.40 -2.16 -9.97
CA TYR A 261 12.29 -1.00 -9.99
C TYR A 261 13.52 -1.22 -10.91
N SER A 262 14.05 -0.12 -11.41
CA SER A 262 15.30 -0.10 -12.16
C SER A 262 16.40 0.59 -11.33
N SER A 263 17.50 -0.11 -11.11
CA SER A 263 18.67 0.45 -10.42
C SER A 263 19.40 1.53 -11.22
N GLU A 264 19.21 1.56 -12.54
CA GLU A 264 19.89 2.51 -13.44
C GLU A 264 19.12 3.81 -13.62
N SER A 265 17.79 3.75 -13.78
CA SER A 265 16.97 4.92 -14.06
C SER A 265 16.31 5.54 -12.82
N GLY A 266 16.34 4.84 -11.68
CA GLY A 266 15.60 5.23 -10.48
C GLY A 266 14.08 5.04 -10.59
N TYR A 267 13.58 4.48 -11.70
CA TYR A 267 12.17 4.16 -11.87
C TYR A 267 11.73 3.08 -10.88
N ALA A 268 10.60 3.31 -10.22
CA ALA A 268 9.97 2.32 -9.35
C ALA A 268 8.44 2.46 -9.41
N ALA A 269 7.74 1.34 -9.53
CA ALA A 269 6.29 1.27 -9.58
C ALA A 269 5.80 -0.04 -8.96
N ASN A 270 4.53 -0.10 -8.52
CA ASN A 270 3.90 -1.39 -8.26
C ASN A 270 3.68 -2.13 -9.59
N LEU A 271 3.43 -3.44 -9.51
CA LEU A 271 3.33 -4.28 -10.72
C LEU A 271 2.23 -3.80 -11.67
N GLU A 272 1.13 -3.26 -11.15
CA GLU A 272 -0.03 -2.79 -11.91
C GLU A 272 0.27 -1.51 -12.71
N MET A 273 1.10 -0.64 -12.14
CA MET A 273 1.50 0.64 -12.74
C MET A 273 2.83 0.56 -13.50
N ALA A 274 3.52 -0.58 -13.45
CA ALA A 274 4.81 -0.75 -14.12
C ALA A 274 4.64 -0.63 -15.64
N THR A 275 5.33 0.35 -16.23
CA THR A 275 5.38 0.54 -17.67
C THR A 275 6.75 0.10 -18.21
N ASN A 276 6.74 -0.65 -19.28
CA ASN A 276 7.96 -1.01 -20.01
C ASN A 276 8.02 -0.19 -21.29
N GLU A 277 9.06 0.62 -21.46
CA GLU A 277 9.39 1.17 -22.76
C GLU A 277 10.02 0.06 -23.62
N TYR A 278 9.20 -0.78 -24.19
CA TYR A 278 9.62 -1.70 -25.23
C TYR A 278 10.00 -0.89 -26.45
N LYS A 279 11.31 -0.71 -26.69
CA LYS A 279 11.83 -0.27 -27.97
C LYS A 279 12.01 -1.53 -28.83
N PRO A 280 11.11 -1.82 -29.75
CA PRO A 280 11.31 -2.95 -30.64
C PRO A 280 12.58 -2.70 -31.45
N SER A 281 13.63 -3.47 -31.19
CA SER A 281 14.90 -3.36 -31.89
C SER A 281 14.80 -3.76 -33.37
N ASN A 282 13.74 -4.44 -33.76
CA ASN A 282 13.46 -4.84 -35.16
C ASN A 282 11.94 -4.95 -35.35
N ARG A 283 11.29 -3.85 -35.74
CA ARG A 283 10.00 -3.95 -36.41
C ARG A 283 10.26 -4.44 -37.83
N VAL A 284 10.11 -5.71 -38.06
CA VAL A 284 9.83 -6.20 -39.40
C VAL A 284 8.43 -5.66 -39.71
N VAL A 285 8.34 -4.66 -40.58
CA VAL A 285 7.06 -4.22 -41.11
C VAL A 285 6.59 -5.41 -41.93
N ALA A 286 5.53 -6.07 -41.47
CA ALA A 286 4.89 -7.11 -42.26
C ALA A 286 4.38 -6.45 -43.56
N GLU A 287 4.85 -6.89 -44.69
CA GLU A 287 4.37 -6.45 -46.01
C GLU A 287 3.09 -7.20 -46.41
N ASP A 288 2.64 -8.16 -45.58
CA ASP A 288 1.51 -9.04 -45.87
C ASP A 288 0.20 -8.51 -45.24
N GLU A 289 -0.90 -8.76 -45.94
CA GLU A 289 -2.25 -8.46 -45.44
C GLU A 289 -2.58 -9.27 -44.19
N LEU A 290 -3.29 -8.63 -43.23
CA LEU A 290 -3.78 -9.26 -42.01
C LEU A 290 -4.70 -10.45 -42.37
N THR A 291 -4.27 -11.65 -42.06
CA THR A 291 -5.04 -12.89 -42.21
C THR A 291 -5.54 -13.43 -40.91
N ARG A 292 -6.80 -13.83 -40.86
CA ARG A 292 -7.35 -14.53 -39.70
C ARG A 292 -6.95 -16.00 -39.75
N VAL A 293 -6.27 -16.49 -38.72
CA VAL A 293 -5.90 -17.89 -38.58
C VAL A 293 -6.66 -18.49 -37.39
N GLU A 294 -7.33 -19.63 -37.63
CA GLU A 294 -7.94 -20.38 -36.53
C GLU A 294 -6.86 -21.25 -35.84
N THR A 295 -6.79 -21.15 -34.52
CA THR A 295 -5.82 -21.90 -33.68
C THR A 295 -6.59 -22.91 -32.80
N PRO A 296 -7.11 -24.02 -33.40
CA PRO A 296 -7.90 -24.99 -32.65
C PRO A 296 -7.03 -25.61 -31.54
N ASP A 297 -7.63 -25.77 -30.36
CA ASP A 297 -7.03 -26.40 -29.17
C ASP A 297 -5.85 -25.65 -28.52
N CYS A 298 -5.42 -24.51 -29.05
CA CYS A 298 -4.37 -23.69 -28.44
C CYS A 298 -4.93 -22.82 -27.29
N LYS A 299 -4.46 -23.05 -26.06
CA LYS A 299 -4.91 -22.35 -24.83
C LYS A 299 -3.88 -21.39 -24.25
N SER A 300 -2.60 -21.57 -24.61
CA SER A 300 -1.49 -20.73 -24.15
C SER A 300 -0.80 -20.00 -25.32
N ILE A 301 0.07 -19.03 -24.99
CA ILE A 301 0.88 -18.33 -25.99
C ILE A 301 1.83 -19.30 -26.68
N ASP A 302 2.46 -20.17 -25.92
CA ASP A 302 3.43 -21.19 -26.38
C ASP A 302 2.77 -22.12 -27.40
N GLU A 303 1.55 -22.59 -27.14
CA GLU A 303 0.79 -23.46 -28.06
C GLU A 303 0.43 -22.72 -29.35
N VAL A 304 0.06 -21.44 -29.26
CA VAL A 304 -0.22 -20.60 -30.43
C VAL A 304 1.05 -20.33 -31.23
N ALA A 305 2.15 -19.98 -30.57
CA ALA A 305 3.45 -19.74 -31.20
C ALA A 305 3.97 -21.00 -31.91
N ALA A 306 3.89 -22.14 -31.26
CA ALA A 306 4.26 -23.46 -31.84
C ALA A 306 3.38 -23.82 -33.05
N PHE A 307 2.05 -23.62 -32.96
CA PHE A 307 1.10 -23.86 -34.04
C PHE A 307 1.37 -22.99 -35.26
N LEU A 308 1.72 -21.73 -35.04
CA LEU A 308 1.99 -20.76 -36.10
C LEU A 308 3.45 -20.79 -36.58
N HIS A 309 4.31 -21.62 -35.98
CA HIS A 309 5.75 -21.68 -36.24
C HIS A 309 6.45 -20.32 -36.07
N MET A 310 6.04 -19.58 -35.03
CA MET A 310 6.54 -18.25 -34.69
C MET A 310 7.26 -18.29 -33.33
N ASP A 311 8.09 -17.29 -33.08
CA ASP A 311 8.65 -17.06 -31.75
C ASP A 311 7.58 -16.49 -30.82
N GLU A 312 7.55 -16.88 -29.54
CA GLU A 312 6.59 -16.41 -28.56
C GLU A 312 6.57 -14.86 -28.43
N SER A 313 7.74 -14.24 -28.59
CA SER A 313 7.87 -12.77 -28.58
C SER A 313 7.15 -12.06 -29.73
N GLN A 314 6.73 -12.81 -30.75
CA GLN A 314 5.96 -12.31 -31.90
C GLN A 314 4.45 -12.48 -31.71
N THR A 315 4.00 -13.07 -30.61
CA THR A 315 2.58 -13.31 -30.33
C THR A 315 2.05 -12.33 -29.29
N ILE A 316 0.79 -11.90 -29.46
CA ILE A 316 0.06 -11.06 -28.49
C ILE A 316 -1.23 -11.79 -28.13
N LYS A 317 -1.42 -12.09 -26.83
CA LYS A 317 -2.66 -12.65 -26.30
C LYS A 317 -3.51 -11.54 -25.69
N THR A 318 -4.69 -11.30 -26.25
CA THR A 318 -5.68 -10.40 -25.66
C THR A 318 -6.69 -11.21 -24.86
N LEU A 319 -6.82 -10.90 -23.55
CA LEU A 319 -7.86 -11.45 -22.69
C LEU A 319 -9.05 -10.49 -22.70
N VAL A 320 -10.21 -10.99 -23.14
CA VAL A 320 -11.47 -10.24 -23.09
C VAL A 320 -12.26 -10.74 -21.89
N TYR A 321 -12.46 -9.87 -20.89
CA TYR A 321 -13.38 -10.15 -19.78
C TYR A 321 -14.76 -9.59 -20.16
N ILE A 322 -15.77 -10.44 -20.08
CA ILE A 322 -17.17 -10.02 -20.15
C ILE A 322 -17.62 -9.77 -18.71
N ALA A 323 -17.94 -8.53 -18.39
CA ALA A 323 -18.47 -8.12 -17.08
C ALA A 323 -19.97 -8.46 -16.97
#